data_a73f06d186f106be83b0150e15010df1
#
_entry.id   a73f06d186f106be83b0150e15010df1
#
_cell.length_a   1.000
_cell.length_b   1.000
_cell.length_c   1.000
_cell.angle_alpha   90.00
_cell.angle_beta   90.00
_cell.angle_gamma   90.00
#
_symmetry.space_group_name_H-M   'P 1'
#
loop_
_entity.id
_entity.type
_entity.pdbx_description
1 polymer ?
#
loop_
_entity_poly.entity_id
_entity_poly.type
_entity_poly.pdbx_seq_one_letter_code
_entity_poly.pdbx_strand_id
1 'polypeptide(L)'
;MTLGLILVSTLFSSCGNVTKPNPNNRNYEDAYRSSSTVEDNPYIDNHLQTGAVPYDNASLYGSSSTITVSTSVNSECDVVVIIKHNGNIVRNAYILAGDSYEFSIPNGTYQVFFYGGRGWNPNKKMAGGNTGGFVANESFSKDSQVTLDYQGLNYELIPQQNGNFSTMQSCENEVF
;
A
#
# COMPACT_ATOMS: atom_id res chain seq x y z
N MET A 1 10.48 -9.02 31.10
CA MET A 1 10.45 -9.11 29.63
C MET A 1 10.18 -7.74 29.08
N THR A 2 11.16 -7.10 28.49
CA THR A 2 11.03 -5.75 27.92
C THR A 2 10.43 -5.91 26.53
N LEU A 3 9.17 -5.52 26.37
CA LEU A 3 8.52 -5.45 25.06
C LEU A 3 9.24 -4.37 24.26
N GLY A 4 10.07 -4.75 23.31
CA GLY A 4 10.72 -3.80 22.40
C GLY A 4 9.69 -3.28 21.41
N LEU A 5 9.28 -2.02 21.55
CA LEU A 5 8.48 -1.32 20.57
C LEU A 5 9.41 -0.77 19.51
N ILE A 6 9.33 -1.30 18.27
CA ILE A 6 10.02 -0.72 17.13
C ILE A 6 9.01 0.13 16.37
N LEU A 7 9.22 1.45 16.36
CA LEU A 7 8.42 2.38 15.59
C LEU A 7 9.12 2.63 14.24
N VAL A 8 8.50 2.23 13.15
CA VAL A 8 8.98 2.51 11.80
C VAL A 8 8.00 3.45 11.11
N SER A 9 8.44 4.67 10.80
CA SER A 9 7.66 5.61 10.00
C SER A 9 8.03 5.41 8.54
N THR A 10 7.05 5.08 7.71
CA THR A 10 7.24 4.91 6.26
C THR A 10 6.59 6.03 5.49
N LEU A 11 7.29 6.56 4.49
CA LEU A 11 6.86 7.68 3.68
C LEU A 11 6.40 7.19 2.31
N PHE A 12 5.21 7.62 1.89
CA PHE A 12 4.74 7.42 0.52
C PHE A 12 5.16 8.60 -0.35
N SER A 13 5.84 8.32 -1.46
CA SER A 13 6.10 9.31 -2.50
C SER A 13 4.92 9.32 -3.48
N SER A 14 4.17 10.41 -3.49
CA SER A 14 3.20 10.67 -4.55
C SER A 14 3.97 11.02 -5.82
N CYS A 15 4.06 10.11 -6.77
CA CYS A 15 4.61 10.39 -8.10
C CYS A 15 3.57 11.08 -8.97
N GLY A 16 3.43 12.37 -8.80
CA GLY A 16 2.78 13.26 -9.75
C GLY A 16 3.79 14.22 -10.37
N ASN A 17 4.61 13.77 -11.32
CA ASN A 17 5.38 14.68 -12.17
C ASN A 17 4.46 15.27 -13.23
N VAL A 18 3.80 16.36 -12.91
CA VAL A 18 3.19 17.25 -13.92
C VAL A 18 4.31 18.09 -14.54
N THR A 19 4.83 17.64 -15.66
CA THR A 19 5.66 18.49 -16.52
C THR A 19 4.80 19.61 -17.11
N LYS A 20 5.16 20.87 -16.81
CA LYS A 20 4.48 22.03 -17.40
C LYS A 20 4.56 21.98 -18.92
N PRO A 21 3.44 22.18 -19.64
CA PRO A 21 3.42 22.14 -21.10
C PRO A 21 4.19 23.28 -21.73
N ASN A 22 4.87 22.96 -22.83
CA ASN A 22 5.51 23.97 -23.70
C ASN A 22 4.43 24.61 -24.59
N PRO A 23 4.24 25.97 -24.56
CA PRO A 23 3.12 26.64 -25.22
C PRO A 23 3.22 26.72 -26.76
N ASN A 24 4.23 26.12 -27.38
CA ASN A 24 4.48 26.25 -28.82
C ASN A 24 4.16 25.02 -29.67
N ASN A 25 3.42 24.01 -29.14
CA ASN A 25 3.07 22.81 -29.91
C ASN A 25 1.58 22.81 -30.27
N ARG A 26 1.26 22.99 -31.57
CA ARG A 26 -0.11 23.08 -32.12
C ARG A 26 -0.87 21.77 -32.15
N ASN A 27 -0.31 20.64 -31.69
CA ASN A 27 -0.97 19.33 -31.60
C ASN A 27 -1.53 19.07 -30.19
N TYR A 28 -1.74 20.10 -29.38
CA TYR A 28 -2.06 20.01 -27.98
C TYR A 28 -3.54 19.71 -27.71
N GLU A 29 -4.45 20.16 -28.58
CA GLU A 29 -5.88 20.02 -28.33
C GLU A 29 -6.42 18.60 -28.56
N ASP A 30 -5.80 17.81 -29.47
CA ASP A 30 -6.24 16.43 -29.72
C ASP A 30 -5.71 15.44 -28.69
N ALA A 31 -4.56 15.73 -28.05
CA ALA A 31 -4.03 14.90 -26.96
C ALA A 31 -4.81 15.08 -25.64
N TYR A 32 -5.43 16.25 -25.46
CA TYR A 32 -6.22 16.56 -24.25
C TYR A 32 -7.60 15.90 -24.24
N ARG A 33 -8.13 15.49 -25.40
CA ARG A 33 -9.42 14.81 -25.53
C ARG A 33 -9.38 13.30 -25.29
N SER A 34 -8.20 12.71 -25.18
CA SER A 34 -8.04 11.26 -25.00
C SER A 34 -7.62 10.84 -23.58
N SER A 35 -7.45 11.77 -22.64
CA SER A 35 -7.29 11.39 -21.24
C SER A 35 -8.67 11.46 -20.59
N SER A 36 -9.35 10.32 -20.44
CA SER A 36 -10.37 10.18 -19.41
C SER A 36 -9.74 10.67 -18.11
N THR A 37 -10.22 11.79 -17.60
CA THR A 37 -9.72 12.32 -16.33
C THR A 37 -9.97 11.24 -15.28
N VAL A 38 -9.06 11.08 -14.33
CA VAL A 38 -9.19 10.11 -13.21
C VAL A 38 -10.56 10.26 -12.53
N GLU A 39 -11.15 11.46 -12.57
CA GLU A 39 -12.47 11.78 -12.03
C GLU A 39 -13.63 11.06 -12.73
N ASP A 40 -13.49 10.63 -13.99
CA ASP A 40 -14.52 9.90 -14.74
C ASP A 40 -14.53 8.37 -14.48
N ASN A 41 -13.61 7.87 -13.63
CA ASN A 41 -13.55 6.45 -13.31
C ASN A 41 -14.65 6.08 -12.31
N PRO A 42 -15.58 5.13 -12.63
CA PRO A 42 -16.69 4.79 -11.76
C PRO A 42 -16.29 4.20 -10.40
N TYR A 43 -15.03 3.82 -10.23
CA TYR A 43 -14.50 3.27 -8.98
C TYR A 43 -13.71 4.28 -8.15
N ILE A 44 -13.63 5.56 -8.57
CA ILE A 44 -12.74 6.54 -7.92
C ILE A 44 -13.08 6.81 -6.45
N ASP A 45 -14.35 6.69 -6.10
CA ASP A 45 -14.86 6.88 -4.74
C ASP A 45 -15.26 5.54 -4.07
N ASN A 46 -14.86 4.41 -4.67
CA ASN A 46 -15.12 3.09 -4.11
C ASN A 46 -14.00 2.71 -3.14
N HIS A 47 -14.37 2.20 -1.96
CA HIS A 47 -13.47 1.79 -0.89
C HIS A 47 -13.87 0.41 -0.34
N LEU A 48 -12.92 -0.32 0.21
CA LEU A 48 -13.19 -1.44 1.10
C LEU A 48 -13.18 -0.96 2.56
N GLN A 49 -13.74 -1.76 3.45
CA GLN A 49 -13.63 -1.48 4.88
C GLN A 49 -12.25 -1.86 5.40
N THR A 50 -11.76 -1.15 6.41
CA THR A 50 -10.53 -1.53 7.13
C THR A 50 -10.66 -2.96 7.67
N GLY A 51 -9.64 -3.78 7.41
CA GLY A 51 -9.61 -5.20 7.73
C GLY A 51 -10.15 -6.12 6.63
N ALA A 52 -10.71 -5.59 5.53
CA ALA A 52 -11.05 -6.41 4.37
C ALA A 52 -9.79 -7.09 3.80
N VAL A 53 -9.93 -8.36 3.41
CA VAL A 53 -8.82 -9.19 2.89
C VAL A 53 -9.02 -9.38 1.38
N PRO A 54 -8.43 -8.51 0.54
CA PRO A 54 -8.68 -8.53 -0.90
C PRO A 54 -7.99 -9.68 -1.64
N TYR A 55 -6.91 -10.26 -1.08
CA TYR A 55 -6.14 -11.31 -1.73
C TYR A 55 -6.07 -12.59 -0.91
N ASP A 56 -5.87 -13.73 -1.56
CA ASP A 56 -5.75 -15.01 -0.89
C ASP A 56 -4.50 -15.08 0.00
N ASN A 57 -4.66 -15.63 1.19
CA ASN A 57 -3.57 -15.87 2.13
C ASN A 57 -3.17 -17.33 2.13
N ALA A 58 -1.87 -17.62 2.03
CA ALA A 58 -1.34 -18.94 2.37
C ALA A 58 -1.53 -19.21 3.86
N SER A 59 -1.74 -20.48 4.20
CA SER A 59 -1.94 -20.90 5.59
C SER A 59 -0.71 -20.62 6.44
N LEU A 60 -0.91 -19.86 7.54
CA LEU A 60 0.12 -19.59 8.53
C LEU A 60 -0.55 -19.54 9.91
N TYR A 61 -0.17 -20.46 10.80
CA TYR A 61 -0.80 -20.63 12.11
C TYR A 61 0.07 -20.02 13.22
N GLY A 62 -0.60 -19.44 14.22
CA GLY A 62 0.00 -18.83 15.38
C GLY A 62 -0.18 -17.32 15.44
N SER A 63 0.04 -16.75 16.63
CA SER A 63 -0.22 -15.33 16.94
C SER A 63 0.72 -14.84 18.04
N SER A 64 2.00 -15.22 17.98
CA SER A 64 2.99 -14.88 19.01
C SER A 64 3.51 -13.46 18.92
N SER A 65 3.38 -12.86 17.73
CA SER A 65 3.85 -11.52 17.40
C SER A 65 2.75 -10.72 16.68
N THR A 66 2.92 -9.40 16.60
CA THR A 66 1.97 -8.53 15.91
C THR A 66 2.68 -7.57 14.95
N ILE A 67 1.97 -7.19 13.88
CA ILE A 67 2.31 -6.05 13.04
C ILE A 67 1.10 -5.12 13.02
N THR A 68 1.27 -3.89 13.48
CA THR A 68 0.24 -2.85 13.43
C THR A 68 0.61 -1.83 12.39
N VAL A 69 -0.34 -1.47 11.53
CA VAL A 69 -0.15 -0.42 10.53
C VAL A 69 -1.23 0.62 10.72
N SER A 70 -0.82 1.89 10.81
CA SER A 70 -1.70 3.05 10.86
C SER A 70 -1.43 3.98 9.69
N THR A 71 -2.49 4.60 9.17
CA THR A 71 -2.44 5.59 8.10
C THR A 71 -2.79 6.97 8.65
N SER A 72 -2.25 8.02 8.03
CA SER A 72 -2.57 9.39 8.44
C SER A 72 -3.99 9.79 8.04
N VAL A 73 -4.70 10.52 8.91
CA VAL A 73 -5.99 11.15 8.58
C VAL A 73 -5.91 12.18 7.44
N ASN A 74 -4.71 12.67 7.16
CA ASN A 74 -4.45 13.60 6.07
C ASN A 74 -4.00 12.87 4.79
N SER A 75 -4.04 11.53 4.75
CA SER A 75 -3.78 10.76 3.54
C SER A 75 -4.97 10.87 2.59
N GLU A 76 -4.70 11.13 1.32
CA GLU A 76 -5.71 11.05 0.25
C GLU A 76 -5.81 9.63 -0.33
N CYS A 77 -5.01 8.70 0.16
CA CYS A 77 -4.89 7.34 -0.33
C CYS A 77 -5.14 6.33 0.77
N ASP A 78 -5.89 5.29 0.43
CA ASP A 78 -6.00 4.07 1.21
C ASP A 78 -4.81 3.15 0.94
N VAL A 79 -4.64 2.12 1.75
CA VAL A 79 -3.51 1.19 1.65
C VAL A 79 -3.97 -0.25 1.77
N VAL A 80 -3.46 -1.12 0.92
CA VAL A 80 -3.44 -2.56 1.17
C VAL A 80 -2.07 -2.95 1.70
N VAL A 81 -2.04 -3.45 2.92
CA VAL A 81 -0.83 -4.03 3.52
C VAL A 81 -0.75 -5.50 3.15
N ILE A 82 0.40 -5.93 2.66
CA ILE A 82 0.65 -7.31 2.26
C ILE A 82 1.88 -7.82 2.99
N ILE A 83 1.72 -8.92 3.73
CA ILE A 83 2.79 -9.54 4.51
C ILE A 83 3.13 -10.88 3.86
N LYS A 84 4.39 -11.02 3.44
CA LYS A 84 4.93 -12.26 2.87
C LYS A 84 5.83 -12.99 3.85
N HIS A 85 5.74 -14.32 3.83
CA HIS A 85 6.65 -15.25 4.48
C HIS A 85 7.10 -16.29 3.45
N ASN A 86 8.41 -16.46 3.27
CA ASN A 86 8.98 -17.34 2.25
C ASN A 86 8.39 -17.13 0.84
N GLY A 87 8.19 -15.86 0.45
CA GLY A 87 7.66 -15.47 -0.85
C GLY A 87 6.13 -15.54 -1.02
N ASN A 88 5.41 -16.18 -0.09
CA ASN A 88 3.95 -16.31 -0.16
C ASN A 88 3.25 -15.22 0.66
N ILE A 89 2.14 -14.71 0.17
CA ILE A 89 1.24 -13.82 0.93
C ILE A 89 0.62 -14.63 2.06
N VAL A 90 0.87 -14.24 3.31
CA VAL A 90 0.35 -14.95 4.50
C VAL A 90 -0.66 -14.13 5.27
N ARG A 91 -0.63 -12.80 5.12
CA ARG A 91 -1.64 -11.85 5.63
C ARG A 91 -1.74 -10.69 4.66
N ASN A 92 -2.94 -10.18 4.49
CA ASN A 92 -3.15 -8.88 3.87
C ASN A 92 -4.41 -8.24 4.44
N ALA A 93 -4.46 -6.91 4.42
CA ALA A 93 -5.66 -6.16 4.79
C ALA A 93 -5.68 -4.80 4.11
N TYR A 94 -6.88 -4.36 3.76
CA TYR A 94 -7.16 -2.99 3.33
C TYR A 94 -7.30 -2.09 4.57
N ILE A 95 -6.72 -0.90 4.52
CA ILE A 95 -6.76 0.10 5.59
C ILE A 95 -7.19 1.43 4.97
N LEU A 96 -8.31 1.98 5.42
CA LEU A 96 -8.77 3.32 5.03
C LEU A 96 -7.79 4.40 5.54
N ALA A 97 -7.75 5.52 4.83
CA ALA A 97 -7.05 6.71 5.30
C ALA A 97 -7.53 7.11 6.70
N GLY A 98 -6.61 7.31 7.64
CA GLY A 98 -6.89 7.65 9.03
C GLY A 98 -7.16 6.46 9.97
N ASP A 99 -7.18 5.24 9.44
CA ASP A 99 -7.44 4.03 10.22
C ASP A 99 -6.14 3.29 10.60
N SER A 100 -6.30 2.26 11.41
CA SER A 100 -5.24 1.32 11.76
C SER A 100 -5.75 -0.12 11.75
N TYR A 101 -4.82 -1.07 11.52
CA TYR A 101 -5.11 -2.49 11.56
C TYR A 101 -3.96 -3.28 12.16
N GLU A 102 -4.26 -4.27 13.01
CA GLU A 102 -3.29 -5.15 13.64
C GLU A 102 -3.37 -6.55 13.04
N PHE A 103 -2.23 -7.05 12.58
CA PHE A 103 -2.06 -8.42 12.12
C PHE A 103 -1.46 -9.28 13.24
N SER A 104 -2.15 -10.37 13.61
CA SER A 104 -1.59 -11.41 14.47
C SER A 104 -0.86 -12.45 13.61
N ILE A 105 0.42 -12.70 13.92
CA ILE A 105 1.27 -13.63 13.19
C ILE A 105 2.17 -14.43 14.13
N PRO A 106 2.63 -15.64 13.76
CA PRO A 106 3.63 -16.36 14.54
C PRO A 106 4.99 -15.67 14.50
N ASN A 107 5.92 -16.12 15.35
CA ASN A 107 7.32 -15.72 15.23
C ASN A 107 7.89 -16.16 13.88
N GLY A 108 8.74 -15.35 13.28
CA GLY A 108 9.31 -15.64 11.95
C GLY A 108 9.87 -14.42 11.25
N THR A 109 10.38 -14.63 10.05
CA THR A 109 10.91 -13.56 9.19
C THR A 109 9.91 -13.20 8.12
N TYR A 110 9.59 -11.91 8.02
CA TYR A 110 8.54 -11.37 7.16
C TYR A 110 9.04 -10.23 6.28
N GLN A 111 8.44 -10.12 5.11
CA GLN A 111 8.55 -8.96 4.23
C GLN A 111 7.21 -8.25 4.19
N VAL A 112 7.20 -6.96 4.56
CA VAL A 112 5.99 -6.13 4.54
C VAL A 112 6.01 -5.23 3.32
N PHE A 113 4.90 -5.22 2.59
CA PHE A 113 4.64 -4.36 1.43
C PHE A 113 3.44 -3.46 1.71
N PHE A 114 3.50 -2.28 1.12
CA PHE A 114 2.43 -1.29 1.15
C PHE A 114 2.04 -0.94 -0.28
N TYR A 115 0.82 -1.26 -0.65
CA TYR A 115 0.20 -0.90 -1.91
C TYR A 115 -0.82 0.19 -1.65
N GLY A 116 -0.51 1.42 -2.02
CA GLY A 116 -1.35 2.59 -1.79
C GLY A 116 -2.04 3.06 -3.05
N GLY A 117 -3.17 3.75 -2.89
CA GLY A 117 -3.90 4.37 -4.00
C GLY A 117 -5.27 4.90 -3.62
N ARG A 118 -6.01 5.38 -4.61
CA ARG A 118 -7.37 5.87 -4.47
C ARG A 118 -8.32 5.13 -5.40
N GLY A 119 -9.55 4.89 -4.89
CA GLY A 119 -10.62 4.24 -5.63
C GLY A 119 -10.35 2.75 -5.86
N TRP A 120 -11.19 1.88 -5.37
CA TRP A 120 -11.00 0.43 -5.46
C TRP A 120 -11.84 -0.20 -6.56
N ASN A 121 -11.18 -0.77 -7.57
CA ASN A 121 -11.83 -1.57 -8.61
C ASN A 121 -11.65 -3.07 -8.31
N PRO A 122 -12.71 -3.81 -7.91
CA PRO A 122 -12.62 -5.22 -7.57
C PRO A 122 -12.27 -6.12 -8.76
N ASN A 123 -12.43 -5.61 -9.99
CA ASN A 123 -12.18 -6.38 -11.21
C ASN A 123 -10.84 -6.04 -11.88
N LYS A 124 -10.05 -5.11 -11.30
CA LYS A 124 -8.75 -4.77 -11.85
C LYS A 124 -7.84 -5.99 -11.81
N LYS A 125 -7.21 -6.29 -12.95
CA LYS A 125 -6.24 -7.39 -13.04
C LYS A 125 -4.89 -6.93 -12.49
N MET A 126 -4.34 -7.73 -11.59
CA MET A 126 -3.05 -7.51 -10.95
C MET A 126 -2.10 -8.67 -11.29
N ALA A 127 -0.82 -8.48 -11.04
CA ALA A 127 0.18 -9.53 -11.23
C ALA A 127 -0.13 -10.78 -10.38
N GLY A 128 0.48 -11.91 -10.71
CA GLY A 128 0.27 -13.18 -10.02
C GLY A 128 -1.14 -13.77 -10.16
N GLY A 129 -1.97 -13.23 -11.08
CA GLY A 129 -3.36 -13.67 -11.29
C GLY A 129 -4.34 -13.09 -10.26
N ASN A 130 -3.91 -12.19 -9.41
CA ASN A 130 -4.76 -11.49 -8.44
C ASN A 130 -5.76 -10.56 -9.13
N THR A 131 -6.84 -10.22 -8.42
CA THR A 131 -7.86 -9.25 -8.87
C THR A 131 -8.19 -8.28 -7.74
N GLY A 132 -8.52 -7.06 -8.13
CA GLY A 132 -8.75 -5.96 -7.20
C GLY A 132 -7.55 -5.04 -7.10
N GLY A 133 -7.76 -3.72 -7.25
CA GLY A 133 -6.68 -2.75 -7.17
C GLY A 133 -7.19 -1.32 -7.26
N PHE A 134 -6.33 -0.38 -6.90
CA PHE A 134 -6.63 1.04 -6.97
C PHE A 134 -6.67 1.53 -8.43
N VAL A 135 -7.45 2.58 -8.68
CA VAL A 135 -7.61 3.14 -10.03
C VAL A 135 -6.82 4.42 -10.23
N ALA A 136 -6.35 5.05 -9.14
CA ALA A 136 -5.58 6.29 -9.19
C ALA A 136 -4.51 6.33 -8.08
N ASN A 137 -3.46 7.12 -8.31
CA ASN A 137 -2.37 7.42 -7.36
C ASN A 137 -1.70 6.15 -6.81
N GLU A 138 -1.58 5.11 -7.64
CA GLU A 138 -0.98 3.84 -7.24
C GLU A 138 0.48 4.00 -6.84
N SER A 139 0.84 3.37 -5.75
CA SER A 139 2.21 3.32 -5.25
C SER A 139 2.50 1.96 -4.62
N PHE A 140 3.71 1.47 -4.84
CA PHE A 140 4.20 0.23 -4.26
C PHE A 140 5.47 0.52 -3.48
N SER A 141 5.50 0.13 -2.21
CA SER A 141 6.68 0.24 -1.38
C SER A 141 6.81 -0.96 -0.45
N LYS A 142 7.99 -1.16 0.09
CA LYS A 142 8.31 -2.23 1.03
C LYS A 142 9.29 -1.75 2.08
N ASP A 143 9.28 -2.37 3.25
CA ASP A 143 10.36 -2.26 4.23
C ASP A 143 11.42 -3.34 4.01
N SER A 144 12.51 -3.31 4.76
CA SER A 144 13.44 -4.43 4.87
C SER A 144 12.77 -5.65 5.51
N GLN A 145 13.29 -6.84 5.25
CA GLN A 145 12.83 -8.03 5.97
C GLN A 145 13.04 -7.86 7.48
N VAL A 146 12.03 -8.24 8.26
CA VAL A 146 12.05 -8.18 9.71
C VAL A 146 11.84 -9.57 10.30
N THR A 147 12.59 -9.89 11.34
CA THR A 147 12.39 -11.12 12.14
C THR A 147 11.71 -10.74 13.44
N LEU A 148 10.57 -11.35 13.71
CA LEU A 148 9.79 -11.15 14.92
C LEU A 148 9.89 -12.38 15.82
N ASP A 149 10.13 -12.11 17.11
CA ASP A 149 10.21 -13.12 18.17
C ASP A 149 9.53 -12.58 19.43
N TYR A 150 8.26 -12.91 19.60
CA TYR A 150 7.38 -12.39 20.67
C TYR A 150 7.38 -10.86 20.75
N GLN A 151 7.28 -10.20 19.59
CA GLN A 151 7.40 -8.74 19.45
C GLN A 151 6.21 -8.14 18.69
N GLY A 152 5.94 -6.86 18.98
CA GLY A 152 5.08 -6.01 18.17
C GLY A 152 5.91 -5.08 17.29
N LEU A 153 5.55 -4.96 16.00
CA LEU A 153 6.10 -4.01 15.05
C LEU A 153 5.02 -3.02 14.65
N ASN A 154 5.32 -1.72 14.73
CA ASN A 154 4.37 -0.68 14.36
C ASN A 154 4.89 0.13 13.17
N TYR A 155 4.03 0.30 12.17
CA TYR A 155 4.24 1.20 11.04
C TYR A 155 3.25 2.35 11.14
N GLU A 156 3.75 3.56 10.97
CA GLU A 156 2.95 4.76 10.76
C GLU A 156 3.22 5.27 9.35
N LEU A 157 2.20 5.22 8.48
CA LEU A 157 2.29 5.66 7.10
C LEU A 157 1.87 7.13 7.02
N ILE A 158 2.86 8.00 6.81
CA ILE A 158 2.64 9.45 6.71
C ILE A 158 2.86 9.93 5.26
N PRO A 159 2.05 10.88 4.75
CA PRO A 159 2.33 11.52 3.47
C PRO A 159 3.68 12.24 3.51
N GLN A 160 4.50 12.07 2.49
CA GLN A 160 5.84 12.66 2.46
C GLN A 160 5.78 14.19 2.32
N GLN A 161 6.23 14.90 3.33
CA GLN A 161 6.63 16.30 3.27
C GLN A 161 8.09 16.41 3.75
N ASN A 162 9.05 16.25 2.83
CA ASN A 162 10.48 16.49 3.08
C ASN A 162 11.11 15.68 4.26
N GLY A 163 11.07 14.37 4.24
CA GLY A 163 11.63 13.52 5.30
C GLY A 163 12.79 12.62 4.85
N ASN A 164 13.70 12.32 5.79
CA ASN A 164 14.93 11.51 5.59
C ASN A 164 14.73 10.00 5.71
N PHE A 165 13.51 9.48 5.76
CA PHE A 165 13.23 8.04 5.84
C PHE A 165 12.44 7.61 4.59
N SER A 166 12.97 6.67 3.86
CA SER A 166 12.31 6.12 2.67
C SER A 166 12.08 4.62 2.84
N THR A 167 10.84 4.18 2.65
CA THR A 167 10.58 2.81 2.23
C THR A 167 11.33 2.57 0.92
N MET A 168 11.79 1.36 0.70
CA MET A 168 12.32 0.97 -0.60
C MET A 168 11.16 0.94 -1.59
N GLN A 169 11.37 1.56 -2.76
CA GLN A 169 10.42 1.46 -3.84
C GLN A 169 10.27 -0.01 -4.25
N SER A 170 9.06 -0.44 -4.49
CA SER A 170 8.70 -1.77 -4.96
C SER A 170 7.94 -1.68 -6.27
N CYS A 171 7.58 -2.80 -6.84
CA CYS A 171 6.75 -2.88 -8.03
C CYS A 171 5.68 -3.96 -7.86
N GLU A 172 4.67 -3.92 -8.71
CA GLU A 172 3.53 -4.85 -8.66
C GLU A 172 3.97 -6.32 -8.67
N ASN A 173 4.96 -6.70 -9.51
CA ASN A 173 5.45 -8.07 -9.60
C ASN A 173 6.21 -8.57 -8.36
N GLU A 174 6.70 -7.66 -7.49
CA GLU A 174 7.30 -8.06 -6.21
C GLU A 174 6.22 -8.26 -5.14
N VAL A 175 5.15 -7.47 -5.24
CA VAL A 175 4.04 -7.49 -4.28
C VAL A 175 3.17 -8.72 -4.51
N PHE A 176 2.93 -9.09 -5.75
CA PHE A 176 2.10 -10.22 -6.18
C PHE A 176 2.95 -11.28 -6.91
#